data_95186032785bf8b4bef7b6a11db91af7
#
_entry.id   95186032785bf8b4bef7b6a11db91af7
#
_cell.length_a   1.000
_cell.length_b   1.000
_cell.length_c   1.000
_cell.angle_alpha   90.00
_cell.angle_beta   90.00
_cell.angle_gamma   90.00
#
_symmetry.space_group_name_H-M   'P 1'
#
loop_
_entity.id
_entity.type
_entity.pdbx_description
1 polymer ?
#
loop_
_entity_poly.entity_id
_entity_poly.type
_entity_poly.pdbx_seq_one_letter_code
_entity_poly.pdbx_strand_id
1 'polypeptide(L)'
;MSVRRKALLLGFGLQGRGALYDMLKFGHFEEIRVFDNRPDLESILSDVASGSVRLTPIRGGVSDQANLEKAMKGVGVAICLLPRDFALPMAELAVEMGVNYACASYMGSFCVDGESRARQKQRLENLKSRAIQKGIVVLTQFGLDPGLDLLLAGEGVRRFDKVDDFISYGAGFPNLPASHNPLRYKFTWTVDGVMCSYYRPARVIRDGRIVDINPNEIFAPENTHLLSVEEIGGCLECFPNGDAVTLAEELGIEKQVRSMGRYVCRWEGHCAFWHIFANCGFLKDETVMVKGAPVNKVSFLASALSGEPQFFYRGDEQDVTFTRVDINGTQKGEKVREIYQIIDKKDLNTGFTSMTRTVGFVVSLGSIMILDGELGSGGVISPVDMPFVKTVEKLGERGIQVTHMKNGIA
;
A
#
# COMPACT_ATOMS: atom_id res chain seq x y z
N MET A 1 -21.02 -26.00 4.00
CA MET A 1 -19.69 -26.63 4.12
C MET A 1 -18.85 -25.73 5.01
N SER A 2 -18.20 -26.27 6.04
CA SER A 2 -17.26 -25.50 6.87
C SER A 2 -16.15 -24.96 5.95
N VAL A 3 -16.01 -23.64 5.90
CA VAL A 3 -14.91 -22.99 5.17
C VAL A 3 -13.61 -23.47 5.81
N ARG A 4 -12.77 -24.17 5.04
CA ARG A 4 -11.46 -24.62 5.54
C ARG A 4 -10.64 -23.39 5.88
N ARG A 5 -10.41 -23.16 7.17
CA ARG A 5 -9.57 -22.02 7.63
C ARG A 5 -8.08 -22.33 7.41
N LYS A 6 -7.72 -22.51 6.14
CA LYS A 6 -6.33 -22.66 5.70
C LYS A 6 -5.96 -21.52 4.79
N ALA A 7 -4.79 -20.97 4.99
CA ALA A 7 -4.28 -19.87 4.20
C ALA A 7 -2.91 -20.16 3.60
N LEU A 8 -2.61 -19.46 2.50
CA LEU A 8 -1.29 -19.37 1.92
C LEU A 8 -0.80 -17.93 2.01
N LEU A 9 0.36 -17.74 2.62
CA LEU A 9 1.07 -16.46 2.65
C LEU A 9 2.20 -16.52 1.63
N LEU A 10 2.13 -15.71 0.58
CA LEU A 10 3.13 -15.55 -0.47
C LEU A 10 4.03 -14.35 -0.13
N GLY A 11 5.29 -14.59 0.16
CA GLY A 11 6.28 -13.60 0.59
C GLY A 11 6.38 -13.46 2.10
N PHE A 12 7.57 -13.73 2.66
CA PHE A 12 7.86 -13.69 4.10
C PHE A 12 8.93 -12.65 4.44
N GLY A 13 8.85 -11.49 3.79
CA GLY A 13 9.63 -10.29 4.13
C GLY A 13 9.10 -9.57 5.38
N LEU A 14 9.42 -8.28 5.52
CA LEU A 14 8.97 -7.46 6.66
C LEU A 14 7.45 -7.48 6.81
N GLN A 15 6.72 -7.28 5.72
CA GLN A 15 5.25 -7.24 5.73
C GLN A 15 4.63 -8.63 5.96
N GLY A 16 5.25 -9.68 5.38
CA GLY A 16 4.80 -11.06 5.57
C GLY A 16 4.89 -11.54 7.02
N ARG A 17 5.91 -11.11 7.75
CA ARG A 17 6.04 -11.43 9.18
C ARG A 17 4.91 -10.79 10.00
N GLY A 18 4.56 -9.55 9.70
CA GLY A 18 3.42 -8.88 10.32
C GLY A 18 2.09 -9.55 9.96
N ALA A 19 1.88 -9.89 8.69
CA ALA A 19 0.69 -10.62 8.27
C ALA A 19 0.56 -11.96 9.00
N LEU A 20 1.64 -12.75 9.10
CA LEU A 20 1.63 -14.01 9.85
C LEU A 20 1.25 -13.81 11.32
N TYR A 21 1.86 -12.80 11.99
CA TYR A 21 1.51 -12.48 13.38
C TYR A 21 0.02 -12.17 13.54
N ASP A 22 -0.53 -11.33 12.69
CA ASP A 22 -1.95 -10.94 12.73
C ASP A 22 -2.87 -12.14 12.44
N MET A 23 -2.53 -12.97 11.44
CA MET A 23 -3.24 -14.21 11.13
C MET A 23 -3.30 -15.16 12.32
N LEU A 24 -2.19 -15.35 13.01
CA LEU A 24 -2.10 -16.21 14.19
C LEU A 24 -2.93 -15.68 15.35
N LYS A 25 -2.97 -14.36 15.52
CA LYS A 25 -3.67 -13.72 16.63
C LYS A 25 -5.18 -13.61 16.43
N PHE A 26 -5.63 -13.33 15.20
CA PHE A 26 -7.04 -12.97 14.92
C PHE A 26 -7.75 -13.92 13.94
N GLY A 27 -7.02 -14.77 13.22
CA GLY A 27 -7.59 -15.48 12.08
C GLY A 27 -8.21 -16.86 12.37
N HIS A 28 -7.95 -17.44 13.52
CA HIS A 28 -8.41 -18.80 13.88
C HIS A 28 -8.14 -19.85 12.80
N PHE A 29 -6.95 -19.81 12.19
CA PHE A 29 -6.55 -20.74 11.13
C PHE A 29 -6.20 -22.13 11.69
N GLU A 30 -6.48 -23.17 10.90
CA GLU A 30 -5.99 -24.54 11.15
C GLU A 30 -4.56 -24.73 10.60
N GLU A 31 -4.28 -24.13 9.45
CA GLU A 31 -3.01 -24.21 8.76
C GLU A 31 -2.71 -22.89 8.04
N ILE A 32 -1.48 -22.42 8.18
CA ILE A 32 -0.91 -21.35 7.39
C ILE A 32 0.31 -21.88 6.67
N ARG A 33 0.26 -21.92 5.34
CA ARG A 33 1.39 -22.23 4.48
C ARG A 33 2.12 -20.92 4.19
N VAL A 34 3.44 -20.93 4.32
CA VAL A 34 4.28 -19.77 4.03
C VAL A 34 5.20 -20.12 2.87
N PHE A 35 5.04 -19.40 1.77
CA PHE A 35 5.82 -19.59 0.55
C PHE A 35 6.82 -18.44 0.39
N ASP A 36 8.11 -18.77 0.36
CA ASP A 36 9.19 -17.80 0.14
C ASP A 36 10.43 -18.51 -0.42
N ASN A 37 11.31 -17.76 -1.09
CA ASN A 37 12.55 -18.31 -1.65
C ASN A 37 13.74 -18.28 -0.70
N ARG A 38 13.58 -17.69 0.48
CA ARG A 38 14.65 -17.55 1.48
C ARG A 38 15.13 -18.92 1.99
N PRO A 39 16.45 -19.08 2.17
CA PRO A 39 17.02 -20.37 2.57
C PRO A 39 16.74 -20.74 4.04
N ASP A 40 16.46 -19.78 4.90
CA ASP A 40 16.26 -19.92 6.35
C ASP A 40 14.77 -19.96 6.76
N LEU A 41 13.84 -20.17 5.80
CA LEU A 41 12.39 -20.13 6.03
C LEU A 41 11.94 -21.09 7.12
N GLU A 42 12.39 -22.36 7.04
CA GLU A 42 12.01 -23.42 7.99
C GLU A 42 12.50 -23.09 9.41
N SER A 43 13.75 -22.64 9.53
CA SER A 43 14.33 -22.27 10.83
C SER A 43 13.56 -21.11 11.47
N ILE A 44 13.26 -20.06 10.70
CA ILE A 44 12.53 -18.91 11.24
C ILE A 44 11.11 -19.29 11.66
N LEU A 45 10.42 -20.10 10.87
CA LEU A 45 9.05 -20.52 11.18
C LEU A 45 8.98 -21.46 12.39
N SER A 46 10.04 -22.26 12.64
CA SER A 46 10.11 -23.12 13.83
C SER A 46 10.18 -22.32 15.13
N ASP A 47 10.70 -21.08 15.08
CA ASP A 47 10.81 -20.20 16.24
C ASP A 47 9.53 -19.38 16.50
N VAL A 48 8.54 -19.43 15.56
CA VAL A 48 7.27 -18.72 15.72
C VAL A 48 6.33 -19.48 16.65
N ALA A 49 5.92 -18.86 17.74
CA ALA A 49 4.89 -19.39 18.62
C ALA A 49 3.52 -19.39 17.91
N SER A 50 3.13 -20.52 17.33
CA SER A 50 1.91 -20.67 16.52
C SER A 50 0.72 -21.27 17.28
N GLY A 51 0.90 -21.66 18.55
CA GLY A 51 -0.16 -22.30 19.33
C GLY A 51 -0.63 -23.61 18.67
N SER A 52 -1.93 -23.71 18.39
CA SER A 52 -2.53 -24.85 17.70
C SER A 52 -2.51 -24.76 16.17
N VAL A 53 -2.05 -23.65 15.61
CA VAL A 53 -2.01 -23.43 14.15
C VAL A 53 -0.80 -24.14 13.56
N ARG A 54 -1.04 -24.98 12.54
CA ARG A 54 0.05 -25.61 11.80
C ARG A 54 0.71 -24.62 10.84
N LEU A 55 1.99 -24.34 11.03
CA LEU A 55 2.81 -23.60 10.07
C LEU A 55 3.50 -24.59 9.12
N THR A 56 3.35 -24.38 7.82
CA THR A 56 3.93 -25.24 6.78
C THR A 56 4.84 -24.40 5.89
N PRO A 57 6.17 -24.45 6.06
CA PRO A 57 7.10 -23.79 5.17
C PRO A 57 7.09 -24.44 3.78
N ILE A 58 7.09 -23.61 2.74
CA ILE A 58 7.20 -24.04 1.35
C ILE A 58 8.25 -23.16 0.68
N ARG A 59 9.43 -23.71 0.51
CA ARG A 59 10.52 -22.99 -0.15
C ARG A 59 10.38 -23.09 -1.66
N GLY A 60 10.35 -21.92 -2.33
CA GLY A 60 10.25 -21.87 -3.79
C GLY A 60 10.30 -20.49 -4.36
N GLY A 61 10.58 -20.39 -5.64
CA GLY A 61 10.50 -19.16 -6.42
C GLY A 61 9.18 -19.05 -7.17
N VAL A 62 8.75 -17.84 -7.48
CA VAL A 62 7.51 -17.55 -8.21
C VAL A 62 7.49 -18.09 -9.65
N SER A 63 8.63 -18.49 -10.20
CA SER A 63 8.75 -19.16 -11.49
C SER A 63 8.43 -20.66 -11.44
N ASP A 64 8.36 -21.25 -10.24
CA ASP A 64 7.99 -22.66 -10.05
C ASP A 64 6.47 -22.79 -9.91
N GLN A 65 5.79 -22.80 -11.04
CA GLN A 65 4.33 -22.85 -11.10
C GLN A 65 3.77 -24.11 -10.43
N ALA A 66 4.39 -25.27 -10.62
CA ALA A 66 3.92 -26.52 -10.04
C ALA A 66 3.96 -26.49 -8.49
N ASN A 67 4.98 -25.88 -7.91
CA ASN A 67 5.10 -25.71 -6.48
C ASN A 67 4.08 -24.70 -5.94
N LEU A 68 3.83 -23.59 -6.67
CA LEU A 68 2.78 -22.62 -6.34
C LEU A 68 1.38 -23.25 -6.35
N GLU A 69 1.03 -24.01 -7.38
CA GLU A 69 -0.24 -24.70 -7.47
C GLU A 69 -0.42 -25.71 -6.31
N LYS A 70 0.64 -26.45 -5.98
CA LYS A 70 0.65 -27.34 -4.83
C LYS A 70 0.44 -26.58 -3.52
N ALA A 71 1.08 -25.41 -3.37
CA ALA A 71 0.93 -24.55 -2.20
C ALA A 71 -0.50 -24.01 -2.07
N MET A 72 -1.15 -23.63 -3.16
CA MET A 72 -2.52 -23.08 -3.20
C MET A 72 -3.60 -24.16 -3.02
N LYS A 73 -3.30 -25.41 -3.31
CA LYS A 73 -4.32 -26.49 -3.29
C LYS A 73 -4.96 -26.66 -1.92
N GLY A 74 -6.28 -26.41 -1.85
CA GLY A 74 -7.09 -26.66 -0.65
C GLY A 74 -6.96 -25.60 0.44
N VAL A 75 -6.38 -24.42 0.15
CA VAL A 75 -6.47 -23.25 1.03
C VAL A 75 -7.73 -22.44 0.71
N GLY A 76 -8.24 -21.70 1.71
CA GLY A 76 -9.41 -20.84 1.54
C GLY A 76 -9.06 -19.47 0.99
N VAL A 77 -7.84 -18.99 1.28
CA VAL A 77 -7.35 -17.68 0.84
C VAL A 77 -5.83 -17.69 0.63
N ALA A 78 -5.36 -17.00 -0.42
CA ALA A 78 -3.96 -16.69 -0.64
C ALA A 78 -3.72 -15.19 -0.41
N ILE A 79 -2.71 -14.86 0.40
CA ILE A 79 -2.30 -13.49 0.71
C ILE A 79 -0.98 -13.23 -0.01
N CYS A 80 -0.93 -12.19 -0.85
CA CYS A 80 0.27 -11.88 -1.63
C CYS A 80 0.97 -10.60 -1.11
N LEU A 81 2.16 -10.80 -0.60
CA LEU A 81 3.12 -9.76 -0.19
C LEU A 81 4.44 -9.88 -0.94
N LEU A 82 4.39 -10.45 -2.14
CA LEU A 82 5.47 -10.45 -3.11
C LEU A 82 5.63 -9.07 -3.76
N PRO A 83 6.73 -8.81 -4.49
CA PRO A 83 6.86 -7.61 -5.30
C PRO A 83 5.66 -7.39 -6.22
N ARG A 84 5.31 -6.11 -6.44
CA ARG A 84 4.08 -5.70 -7.13
C ARG A 84 3.80 -6.40 -8.46
N ASP A 85 4.83 -6.70 -9.23
CA ASP A 85 4.70 -7.31 -10.56
C ASP A 85 4.09 -8.73 -10.51
N PHE A 86 4.11 -9.36 -9.34
CA PHE A 86 3.50 -10.67 -9.11
C PHE A 86 2.04 -10.59 -8.63
N ALA A 87 1.53 -9.40 -8.27
CA ALA A 87 0.17 -9.28 -7.71
C ALA A 87 -0.90 -9.81 -8.67
N LEU A 88 -0.90 -9.35 -9.93
CA LEU A 88 -1.88 -9.79 -10.93
C LEU A 88 -1.68 -11.27 -11.35
N PRO A 89 -0.48 -11.76 -11.67
CA PRO A 89 -0.26 -13.18 -11.95
C PRO A 89 -0.71 -14.11 -10.82
N MET A 90 -0.45 -13.78 -9.57
CA MET A 90 -0.88 -14.60 -8.43
C MET A 90 -2.40 -14.55 -8.21
N ALA A 91 -3.05 -13.41 -8.48
CA ALA A 91 -4.51 -13.32 -8.45
C ALA A 91 -5.17 -14.20 -9.53
N GLU A 92 -4.63 -14.18 -10.75
CA GLU A 92 -5.10 -15.02 -11.85
C GLU A 92 -4.97 -16.52 -11.51
N LEU A 93 -3.84 -16.92 -10.96
CA LEU A 93 -3.61 -18.30 -10.52
C LEU A 93 -4.57 -18.67 -9.38
N ALA A 94 -4.75 -17.81 -8.37
CA ALA A 94 -5.66 -18.06 -7.27
C ALA A 94 -7.10 -18.27 -7.75
N VAL A 95 -7.60 -17.40 -8.63
CA VAL A 95 -8.93 -17.55 -9.24
C VAL A 95 -9.02 -18.82 -10.08
N GLU A 96 -7.97 -19.21 -10.80
CA GLU A 96 -7.93 -20.46 -11.53
C GLU A 96 -8.07 -21.67 -10.61
N MET A 97 -7.35 -21.66 -9.50
CA MET A 97 -7.36 -22.71 -8.48
C MET A 97 -8.60 -22.70 -7.58
N GLY A 98 -9.52 -21.73 -7.74
CA GLY A 98 -10.71 -21.61 -6.89
C GLY A 98 -10.38 -21.14 -5.47
N VAL A 99 -9.37 -20.29 -5.30
CA VAL A 99 -8.86 -19.76 -4.03
C VAL A 99 -9.13 -18.27 -3.96
N ASN A 100 -9.68 -17.79 -2.85
CA ASN A 100 -9.81 -16.35 -2.61
C ASN A 100 -8.41 -15.71 -2.51
N TYR A 101 -8.34 -14.43 -2.79
CA TYR A 101 -7.06 -13.74 -2.87
C TYR A 101 -7.12 -12.36 -2.21
N ALA A 102 -6.04 -11.97 -1.54
CA ALA A 102 -5.84 -10.63 -1.01
C ALA A 102 -4.41 -10.15 -1.28
N CYS A 103 -4.24 -8.88 -1.66
CA CYS A 103 -2.93 -8.26 -1.78
C CYS A 103 -2.94 -6.78 -1.36
N ALA A 104 -1.76 -6.30 -0.93
CA ALA A 104 -1.56 -4.90 -0.53
C ALA A 104 -1.11 -4.00 -1.70
N SER A 105 -0.94 -4.54 -2.90
CA SER A 105 -0.35 -3.85 -4.04
C SER A 105 -1.37 -3.58 -5.14
N TYR A 106 -1.08 -2.56 -5.96
CA TYR A 106 -1.78 -2.37 -7.24
C TYR A 106 -1.58 -3.58 -8.16
N MET A 107 -2.63 -4.01 -8.84
CA MET A 107 -2.58 -5.10 -9.84
C MET A 107 -2.22 -4.60 -11.23
N GLY A 108 -1.47 -3.55 -11.36
CA GLY A 108 -1.02 -3.00 -12.63
C GLY A 108 0.21 -2.12 -12.48
N SER A 109 0.90 -1.86 -13.58
CA SER A 109 2.03 -0.94 -13.60
C SER A 109 1.58 0.42 -14.13
N PHE A 110 1.98 1.49 -13.46
CA PHE A 110 1.74 2.86 -13.92
C PHE A 110 2.75 3.32 -14.97
N CYS A 111 3.86 2.59 -15.12
CA CYS A 111 4.99 2.93 -16.00
C CYS A 111 5.02 2.08 -17.27
N VAL A 112 3.88 1.75 -17.85
CA VAL A 112 3.79 0.98 -19.09
C VAL A 112 3.25 1.83 -20.24
N ASP A 113 3.69 1.53 -21.46
CA ASP A 113 3.15 2.12 -22.68
C ASP A 113 1.65 1.87 -22.83
N GLY A 114 1.01 2.56 -23.79
CA GLY A 114 -0.44 2.49 -24.00
C GLY A 114 -0.95 1.09 -24.34
N GLU A 115 -0.17 0.29 -25.09
CA GLU A 115 -0.53 -1.09 -25.44
C GLU A 115 -0.48 -2.00 -24.22
N SER A 116 0.59 -1.91 -23.43
CA SER A 116 0.73 -2.66 -22.18
C SER A 116 -0.34 -2.27 -21.16
N ARG A 117 -0.73 -1.01 -21.09
CA ARG A 117 -1.85 -0.53 -20.26
C ARG A 117 -3.18 -1.14 -20.71
N ALA A 118 -3.45 -1.17 -22.02
CA ALA A 118 -4.66 -1.78 -22.57
C ALA A 118 -4.73 -3.29 -22.27
N ARG A 119 -3.60 -4.01 -22.40
CA ARG A 119 -3.50 -5.44 -22.03
C ARG A 119 -3.75 -5.66 -20.55
N GLN A 120 -3.18 -4.82 -19.68
CA GLN A 120 -3.43 -4.92 -18.23
C GLN A 120 -4.90 -4.71 -17.90
N LYS A 121 -5.53 -3.69 -18.48
CA LYS A 121 -6.97 -3.44 -18.31
C LYS A 121 -7.79 -4.65 -18.74
N GLN A 122 -7.50 -5.24 -19.89
CA GLN A 122 -8.17 -6.45 -20.37
C GLN A 122 -7.99 -7.64 -19.42
N ARG A 123 -6.78 -7.84 -18.88
CA ARG A 123 -6.51 -8.91 -17.89
C ARG A 123 -7.32 -8.71 -16.61
N LEU A 124 -7.42 -7.47 -16.12
CA LEU A 124 -8.22 -7.14 -14.93
C LEU A 124 -9.71 -7.39 -15.16
N GLU A 125 -10.27 -7.02 -16.32
CA GLU A 125 -11.66 -7.31 -16.67
C GLU A 125 -11.91 -8.83 -16.78
N ASN A 126 -10.99 -9.57 -17.37
CA ASN A 126 -11.06 -11.03 -17.44
C ASN A 126 -10.99 -11.65 -16.04
N LEU A 127 -10.09 -11.17 -15.18
CA LEU A 127 -9.97 -11.61 -13.78
C LEU A 127 -11.29 -11.38 -13.04
N LYS A 128 -11.88 -10.18 -13.16
CA LYS A 128 -13.15 -9.82 -12.54
C LYS A 128 -14.27 -10.76 -12.97
N SER A 129 -14.42 -10.99 -14.27
CA SER A 129 -15.45 -11.87 -14.82
C SER A 129 -15.30 -13.30 -14.31
N ARG A 130 -14.07 -13.85 -14.32
CA ARG A 130 -13.77 -15.19 -13.83
C ARG A 130 -13.99 -15.34 -12.32
N ALA A 131 -13.60 -14.31 -11.54
CA ALA A 131 -13.80 -14.29 -10.10
C ALA A 131 -15.30 -14.34 -9.74
N ILE A 132 -16.14 -13.56 -10.43
CA ILE A 132 -17.59 -13.59 -10.27
C ILE A 132 -18.13 -14.98 -10.63
N GLN A 133 -17.77 -15.52 -11.80
CA GLN A 133 -18.25 -16.82 -12.27
C GLN A 133 -17.93 -17.96 -11.31
N LYS A 134 -16.76 -17.90 -10.66
CA LYS A 134 -16.30 -18.93 -9.71
C LYS A 134 -16.70 -18.67 -8.25
N GLY A 135 -17.33 -17.52 -7.96
CA GLY A 135 -17.65 -17.13 -6.59
C GLY A 135 -16.40 -16.87 -5.73
N ILE A 136 -15.32 -16.37 -6.36
CA ILE A 136 -14.03 -16.11 -5.71
C ILE A 136 -13.92 -14.61 -5.44
N VAL A 137 -13.55 -14.25 -4.22
CA VAL A 137 -13.26 -12.87 -3.82
C VAL A 137 -11.78 -12.57 -4.05
N VAL A 138 -11.51 -11.48 -4.75
CA VAL A 138 -10.17 -10.93 -4.98
C VAL A 138 -10.14 -9.54 -4.38
N LEU A 139 -9.57 -9.40 -3.18
CA LEU A 139 -9.34 -8.10 -2.53
C LEU A 139 -7.98 -7.56 -2.99
N THR A 140 -8.02 -6.44 -3.69
CA THR A 140 -6.81 -5.78 -4.22
C THR A 140 -6.47 -4.54 -3.42
N GLN A 141 -5.20 -4.13 -3.44
CA GLN A 141 -4.79 -2.82 -2.93
C GLN A 141 -5.06 -2.59 -1.43
N PHE A 142 -5.15 -3.62 -0.60
CA PHE A 142 -5.50 -3.45 0.81
C PHE A 142 -4.25 -3.44 1.71
N GLY A 143 -3.57 -2.30 1.71
CA GLY A 143 -2.42 -1.94 2.57
C GLY A 143 -2.62 -0.54 3.16
N LEU A 144 -1.53 0.26 3.22
CA LEU A 144 -1.58 1.66 3.70
C LEU A 144 -2.00 2.62 2.58
N ASP A 145 -1.18 2.70 1.52
CA ASP A 145 -1.33 3.49 0.30
C ASP A 145 -0.67 2.72 -0.87
N PRO A 146 -1.51 2.00 -1.62
CA PRO A 146 -2.97 1.94 -1.57
C PRO A 146 -3.53 1.08 -0.43
N GLY A 147 -4.74 1.43 0.01
CA GLY A 147 -5.57 0.60 0.88
C GLY A 147 -6.35 1.36 1.93
N LEU A 148 -5.73 1.73 3.03
CA LEU A 148 -6.41 2.52 4.06
C LEU A 148 -6.84 3.89 3.52
N ASP A 149 -6.04 4.53 2.66
CA ASP A 149 -6.43 5.76 1.95
C ASP A 149 -7.69 5.57 1.10
N LEU A 150 -7.81 4.44 0.40
CA LEU A 150 -8.98 4.11 -0.43
C LEU A 150 -10.23 3.81 0.42
N LEU A 151 -10.06 3.12 1.54
CA LEU A 151 -11.14 2.86 2.51
C LEU A 151 -11.71 4.18 3.06
N LEU A 152 -10.82 5.10 3.48
CA LEU A 152 -11.20 6.41 3.98
C LEU A 152 -11.84 7.27 2.88
N ALA A 153 -11.31 7.21 1.65
CA ALA A 153 -11.83 7.92 0.50
C ALA A 153 -13.26 7.48 0.14
N GLY A 154 -13.49 6.17 0.08
CA GLY A 154 -14.81 5.61 -0.25
C GLY A 154 -15.87 6.03 0.76
N GLU A 155 -15.58 5.93 2.05
CA GLU A 155 -16.50 6.40 3.11
C GLU A 155 -16.72 7.91 3.02
N GLY A 156 -15.65 8.68 2.91
CA GLY A 156 -15.74 10.13 2.88
C GLY A 156 -16.60 10.63 1.72
N VAL A 157 -16.29 10.20 0.49
CA VAL A 157 -16.99 10.66 -0.73
C VAL A 157 -18.49 10.33 -0.69
N ARG A 158 -18.88 9.16 -0.19
CA ARG A 158 -20.31 8.76 -0.11
C ARG A 158 -21.16 9.67 0.78
N ARG A 159 -20.55 10.50 1.62
CA ARG A 159 -21.27 11.41 2.53
C ARG A 159 -21.58 12.76 1.92
N PHE A 160 -20.99 13.08 0.75
CA PHE A 160 -21.16 14.37 0.09
C PHE A 160 -22.18 14.29 -1.05
N ASP A 161 -23.03 15.33 -1.17
CA ASP A 161 -23.88 15.54 -2.32
C ASP A 161 -23.03 15.96 -3.54
N LYS A 162 -21.95 16.72 -3.27
CA LYS A 162 -20.98 17.17 -4.26
C LYS A 162 -19.61 17.33 -3.62
N VAL A 163 -18.58 16.75 -4.23
CA VAL A 163 -17.18 16.94 -3.88
C VAL A 163 -16.56 18.04 -4.74
N ASP A 164 -16.07 19.11 -4.12
CA ASP A 164 -15.38 20.19 -4.82
C ASP A 164 -13.86 19.96 -4.84
N ASP A 165 -13.26 19.60 -3.70
CA ASP A 165 -11.84 19.32 -3.58
C ASP A 165 -11.61 18.02 -2.81
N PHE A 166 -10.62 17.26 -3.22
CA PHE A 166 -10.23 16.00 -2.60
C PHE A 166 -8.71 15.85 -2.57
N ILE A 167 -8.13 15.65 -1.40
CA ILE A 167 -6.71 15.39 -1.27
C ILE A 167 -6.49 14.12 -0.45
N SER A 168 -5.69 13.19 -0.99
CA SER A 168 -5.19 12.02 -0.27
C SER A 168 -3.71 12.20 0.05
N TYR A 169 -3.35 11.99 1.31
CA TYR A 169 -1.97 11.99 1.80
C TYR A 169 -1.59 10.61 2.29
N GLY A 170 -0.44 10.13 1.88
CA GLY A 170 0.16 8.89 2.36
C GLY A 170 1.61 9.10 2.77
N ALA A 171 2.04 8.52 3.90
CA ALA A 171 3.42 8.67 4.35
C ALA A 171 3.88 7.52 5.24
N GLY A 172 5.19 7.25 5.18
CA GLY A 172 5.93 6.50 6.18
C GLY A 172 7.27 7.20 6.40
N PHE A 173 7.59 7.59 7.64
CA PHE A 173 8.78 8.36 7.98
C PHE A 173 9.19 8.10 9.44
N PRO A 174 10.46 8.41 9.84
CA PRO A 174 10.87 8.34 11.23
C PRO A 174 10.16 9.40 12.07
N ASN A 175 9.82 9.10 13.34
CA ASN A 175 9.40 10.14 14.26
C ASN A 175 10.51 11.20 14.42
N LEU A 176 10.21 12.37 14.97
CA LEU A 176 11.19 13.46 15.10
C LEU A 176 12.48 13.02 15.80
N PRO A 177 12.44 12.27 16.94
CA PRO A 177 13.65 11.78 17.58
C PRO A 177 14.52 10.86 16.74
N ALA A 178 13.98 10.14 15.78
CA ALA A 178 14.70 9.23 14.90
C ALA A 178 15.11 9.85 13.53
N SER A 179 14.77 11.13 13.29
CA SER A 179 14.96 11.82 12.00
C SER A 179 16.27 12.60 11.89
N HIS A 180 17.37 12.13 12.51
CA HIS A 180 18.63 12.89 12.64
C HIS A 180 19.59 12.78 11.45
N ASN A 181 19.29 11.94 10.45
CA ASN A 181 20.16 11.84 9.26
C ASN A 181 19.92 12.99 8.25
N PRO A 182 20.81 13.21 7.29
CA PRO A 182 20.71 14.32 6.34
C PRO A 182 19.43 14.34 5.50
N LEU A 183 18.79 13.19 5.27
CA LEU A 183 17.54 13.08 4.52
C LEU A 183 16.30 13.24 5.41
N ARG A 184 16.46 13.26 6.73
CA ARG A 184 15.39 13.17 7.73
C ARG A 184 14.42 12.01 7.43
N TYR A 185 14.96 10.93 6.85
CA TYR A 185 14.21 9.78 6.38
C TYR A 185 14.92 8.47 6.71
N LYS A 186 14.15 7.44 7.03
CA LYS A 186 14.61 6.05 7.21
C LYS A 186 13.69 5.09 6.47
N PHE A 187 14.28 4.06 5.90
CA PHE A 187 13.54 3.10 5.07
C PHE A 187 12.79 2.09 5.94
N THR A 188 11.48 1.93 5.66
CA THR A 188 10.60 0.92 6.25
C THR A 188 10.16 -0.14 5.26
N TRP A 189 10.56 0.03 4.00
CA TRP A 189 10.37 -0.93 2.91
C TRP A 189 11.59 -0.91 1.98
N THR A 190 11.51 -1.50 0.79
CA THR A 190 12.68 -1.66 -0.07
C THR A 190 13.21 -0.30 -0.56
N VAL A 191 14.53 -0.11 -0.47
CA VAL A 191 15.18 1.15 -0.90
C VAL A 191 14.96 1.39 -2.39
N ASP A 192 15.09 0.34 -3.22
CA ASP A 192 14.79 0.42 -4.66
C ASP A 192 13.37 0.89 -4.93
N GLY A 193 12.39 0.36 -4.18
CA GLY A 193 10.99 0.77 -4.30
C GLY A 193 10.78 2.25 -4.00
N VAL A 194 11.45 2.77 -2.95
CA VAL A 194 11.44 4.21 -2.63
C VAL A 194 12.04 5.01 -3.77
N MET A 195 13.23 4.64 -4.25
CA MET A 195 13.91 5.35 -5.33
C MET A 195 13.08 5.37 -6.61
N CYS A 196 12.52 4.23 -7.01
CA CYS A 196 11.59 4.16 -8.14
C CYS A 196 10.34 5.03 -7.94
N SER A 197 9.84 5.17 -6.70
CA SER A 197 8.67 6.01 -6.41
C SER A 197 8.97 7.51 -6.54
N TYR A 198 10.22 7.92 -6.40
CA TYR A 198 10.68 9.30 -6.49
C TYR A 198 10.92 9.80 -7.92
N TYR A 199 10.76 8.93 -8.91
CA TYR A 199 10.87 9.29 -10.33
C TYR A 199 9.67 8.73 -11.13
N ARG A 200 8.46 8.90 -10.58
CA ARG A 200 7.21 8.57 -11.27
C ARG A 200 6.50 9.84 -11.73
N PRO A 201 5.86 9.82 -12.90
CA PRO A 201 4.94 10.89 -13.26
C PRO A 201 3.76 10.89 -12.28
N ALA A 202 3.20 12.05 -12.04
CA ALA A 202 1.97 12.20 -11.28
C ALA A 202 0.90 12.90 -12.13
N ARG A 203 -0.36 12.63 -11.82
CA ARG A 203 -1.51 13.32 -12.44
C ARG A 203 -2.39 13.88 -11.33
N VAL A 204 -2.69 15.16 -11.44
CA VAL A 204 -3.56 15.87 -10.51
C VAL A 204 -4.68 16.58 -11.26
N ILE A 205 -5.71 17.00 -10.56
CA ILE A 205 -6.74 17.90 -11.12
C ILE A 205 -6.55 19.26 -10.44
N ARG A 206 -6.39 20.31 -11.22
CA ARG A 206 -6.30 21.71 -10.76
C ARG A 206 -7.32 22.54 -11.54
N ASP A 207 -8.20 23.24 -10.84
CA ASP A 207 -9.28 24.06 -11.41
C ASP A 207 -10.11 23.32 -12.50
N GLY A 208 -10.44 22.06 -12.23
CA GLY A 208 -11.19 21.19 -13.13
C GLY A 208 -10.42 20.68 -14.36
N ARG A 209 -9.11 20.90 -14.41
CA ARG A 209 -8.25 20.47 -15.52
C ARG A 209 -7.25 19.42 -15.04
N ILE A 210 -7.06 18.40 -15.88
CA ILE A 210 -6.01 17.40 -15.65
C ILE A 210 -4.64 18.06 -15.91
N VAL A 211 -3.74 17.90 -14.95
CA VAL A 211 -2.36 18.37 -15.04
C VAL A 211 -1.44 17.16 -14.88
N ASP A 212 -0.68 16.88 -15.92
CA ASP A 212 0.38 15.87 -15.89
C ASP A 212 1.67 16.51 -15.34
N ILE A 213 2.26 15.89 -14.33
CA ILE A 213 3.49 16.34 -13.68
C ILE A 213 4.60 15.35 -14.04
N ASN A 214 5.66 15.86 -14.67
CA ASN A 214 6.77 15.03 -15.08
C ASN A 214 7.57 14.51 -13.86
N PRO A 215 8.26 13.35 -13.98
CA PRO A 215 9.01 12.77 -12.87
C PRO A 215 10.05 13.69 -12.24
N ASN A 216 10.71 14.55 -13.01
CA ASN A 216 11.69 15.51 -12.50
C ASN A 216 11.07 16.74 -11.83
N GLU A 217 9.75 16.94 -11.95
CA GLU A 217 9.03 18.10 -11.43
C GLU A 217 8.22 17.79 -10.16
N ILE A 218 8.13 16.52 -9.74
CA ILE A 218 7.31 16.14 -8.57
C ILE A 218 7.79 16.81 -7.27
N PHE A 219 9.08 17.13 -7.16
CA PHE A 219 9.67 17.83 -6.00
C PHE A 219 9.82 19.34 -6.21
N ALA A 220 9.36 19.87 -7.35
CA ALA A 220 9.47 21.31 -7.63
C ALA A 220 8.57 22.12 -6.67
N PRO A 221 9.01 23.31 -6.24
CA PRO A 221 8.27 24.14 -5.28
C PRO A 221 6.81 24.41 -5.66
N GLU A 222 6.54 24.58 -6.95
CA GLU A 222 5.18 24.80 -7.48
C GLU A 222 4.27 23.58 -7.40
N ASN A 223 4.82 22.39 -7.19
CA ASN A 223 4.09 21.14 -7.07
C ASN A 223 4.02 20.63 -5.63
N THR A 224 4.77 21.22 -4.72
CA THR A 224 4.82 20.82 -3.30
C THR A 224 4.07 21.80 -2.41
N HIS A 225 3.68 21.33 -1.23
CA HIS A 225 3.11 22.21 -0.21
C HIS A 225 3.41 21.67 1.19
N LEU A 226 3.24 22.51 2.18
CA LEU A 226 3.40 22.15 3.59
C LEU A 226 2.06 21.73 4.19
N LEU A 227 2.09 20.68 5.01
CA LEU A 227 0.97 20.18 5.79
C LEU A 227 1.34 20.14 7.26
N SER A 228 0.69 20.96 8.06
CA SER A 228 0.82 20.91 9.52
C SER A 228 -0.06 19.77 10.07
N VAL A 229 0.54 18.92 10.89
CA VAL A 229 -0.15 17.80 11.57
C VAL A 229 0.26 17.84 13.04
N GLU A 230 -0.65 18.33 13.89
CA GLU A 230 -0.38 18.57 15.30
C GLU A 230 0.01 17.29 16.04
N GLU A 231 -0.65 16.18 15.74
CA GLU A 231 -0.49 14.89 16.41
C GLU A 231 0.88 14.22 16.18
N ILE A 232 1.60 14.63 15.12
CA ILE A 232 2.97 14.20 14.87
C ILE A 232 4.02 15.24 15.26
N GLY A 233 3.57 16.42 15.76
CA GLY A 233 4.42 17.46 16.31
C GLY A 233 5.26 18.21 15.27
N GLY A 234 4.80 18.31 14.01
CA GLY A 234 5.59 18.99 12.98
C GLY A 234 4.87 19.28 11.69
N CYS A 235 5.62 19.86 10.77
CA CYS A 235 5.19 20.18 9.41
C CYS A 235 5.83 19.21 8.44
N LEU A 236 5.03 18.72 7.51
CA LEU A 236 5.45 17.80 6.46
C LEU A 236 5.48 18.52 5.11
N GLU A 237 6.50 18.26 4.32
CA GLU A 237 6.49 18.56 2.89
C GLU A 237 5.75 17.47 2.13
N CYS A 238 4.78 17.86 1.33
CA CYS A 238 3.94 16.97 0.55
C CYS A 238 4.24 17.19 -0.95
N PHE A 239 4.53 16.10 -1.66
CA PHE A 239 4.80 16.13 -3.09
C PHE A 239 3.86 15.15 -3.82
N PRO A 240 3.46 15.45 -5.07
CA PRO A 240 2.51 14.64 -5.81
C PRO A 240 3.10 13.25 -6.11
N ASN A 241 2.30 12.22 -5.90
CA ASN A 241 2.70 10.84 -6.16
C ASN A 241 1.48 10.02 -6.59
N GLY A 242 1.54 9.45 -7.78
CA GLY A 242 0.48 8.62 -8.33
C GLY A 242 -0.52 9.38 -9.20
N ASP A 243 -1.63 8.73 -9.49
CA ASP A 243 -2.65 9.18 -10.45
C ASP A 243 -3.96 9.51 -9.73
N ALA A 244 -4.18 10.79 -9.44
CA ALA A 244 -5.41 11.26 -8.82
C ALA A 244 -6.61 11.20 -9.79
N VAL A 245 -6.38 11.21 -11.10
CA VAL A 245 -7.45 11.13 -12.10
C VAL A 245 -8.08 9.74 -12.10
N THR A 246 -7.26 8.69 -12.11
CA THR A 246 -7.76 7.31 -11.98
C THR A 246 -8.49 7.10 -10.64
N LEU A 247 -8.01 7.71 -9.56
CA LEU A 247 -8.72 7.65 -8.27
C LEU A 247 -10.06 8.40 -8.33
N ALA A 248 -10.14 9.55 -9.03
CA ALA A 248 -11.40 10.27 -9.21
C ALA A 248 -12.43 9.42 -9.95
N GLU A 249 -12.00 8.71 -11.01
CA GLU A 249 -12.83 7.75 -11.76
C GLU A 249 -13.33 6.61 -10.87
N GLU A 250 -12.44 6.03 -10.03
CA GLU A 250 -12.78 4.95 -9.10
C GLU A 250 -13.79 5.40 -8.04
N LEU A 251 -13.69 6.64 -7.58
CA LEU A 251 -14.62 7.26 -6.62
C LEU A 251 -15.90 7.82 -7.25
N GLY A 252 -15.98 7.88 -8.59
CA GLY A 252 -17.13 8.43 -9.32
C GLY A 252 -17.29 9.96 -9.19
N ILE A 253 -16.20 10.68 -8.94
CA ILE A 253 -16.19 12.15 -8.73
C ILE A 253 -15.47 12.92 -9.83
N GLU A 254 -14.98 12.26 -10.87
CA GLU A 254 -14.15 12.85 -11.93
C GLU A 254 -14.81 14.02 -12.67
N LYS A 255 -16.15 14.05 -12.71
CA LYS A 255 -16.93 15.09 -13.40
C LYS A 255 -17.27 16.30 -12.54
N GLN A 256 -17.05 16.21 -11.23
CA GLN A 256 -17.48 17.24 -10.29
C GLN A 256 -16.31 17.89 -9.52
N VAL A 257 -15.24 17.15 -9.28
CA VAL A 257 -14.10 17.62 -8.48
C VAL A 257 -13.33 18.71 -9.23
N ARG A 258 -13.04 19.81 -8.52
CA ARG A 258 -12.25 20.93 -9.05
C ARG A 258 -10.76 20.75 -8.80
N SER A 259 -10.43 20.29 -7.61
CA SER A 259 -9.04 20.05 -7.23
C SER A 259 -8.89 18.67 -6.62
N MET A 260 -7.96 17.89 -7.15
CA MET A 260 -7.67 16.56 -6.62
C MET A 260 -6.20 16.22 -6.74
N GLY A 261 -5.65 15.67 -5.67
CA GLY A 261 -4.26 15.23 -5.63
C GLY A 261 -4.04 14.04 -4.70
N ARG A 262 -3.02 13.26 -5.03
CA ARG A 262 -2.43 12.25 -4.14
C ARG A 262 -1.01 12.71 -3.84
N TYR A 263 -0.67 12.79 -2.56
CA TYR A 263 0.60 13.31 -2.10
C TYR A 263 1.29 12.35 -1.13
N VAL A 264 2.59 12.20 -1.31
CA VAL A 264 3.46 11.57 -0.31
C VAL A 264 4.06 12.67 0.55
N CYS A 265 4.10 12.45 1.87
CA CYS A 265 4.59 13.45 2.81
C CYS A 265 5.90 12.98 3.47
N ARG A 266 6.81 13.93 3.72
CA ARG A 266 8.09 13.74 4.42
C ARG A 266 8.38 14.94 5.31
N TRP A 267 9.37 14.82 6.17
CA TRP A 267 9.84 15.97 6.94
C TRP A 267 10.39 17.08 6.03
N GLU A 268 10.21 18.32 6.45
CA GLU A 268 10.68 19.50 5.73
C GLU A 268 12.18 19.41 5.37
N GLY A 269 12.55 19.85 4.15
CA GLY A 269 13.90 19.75 3.57
C GLY A 269 14.08 18.56 2.61
N HIS A 270 13.15 17.60 2.62
CA HIS A 270 13.22 16.42 1.78
C HIS A 270 13.07 16.72 0.28
N CYS A 271 12.10 17.55 -0.06
CA CYS A 271 11.83 17.89 -1.46
C CYS A 271 12.98 18.69 -2.09
N ALA A 272 13.58 19.61 -1.36
CA ALA A 272 14.70 20.39 -1.85
C ALA A 272 15.91 19.53 -2.26
N PHE A 273 16.24 18.50 -1.48
CA PHE A 273 17.29 17.56 -1.80
C PHE A 273 16.97 16.74 -3.06
N TRP A 274 15.79 16.12 -3.10
CA TRP A 274 15.42 15.21 -4.18
C TRP A 274 15.12 15.95 -5.49
N HIS A 275 14.70 17.20 -5.43
CA HIS A 275 14.56 18.05 -6.62
C HIS A 275 15.85 18.18 -7.39
N ILE A 276 16.97 18.41 -6.70
CA ILE A 276 18.29 18.50 -7.32
C ILE A 276 18.68 17.15 -7.95
N PHE A 277 18.51 16.05 -7.21
CA PHE A 277 18.87 14.72 -7.69
C PHE A 277 18.05 14.30 -8.93
N ALA A 278 16.75 14.58 -8.93
CA ALA A 278 15.87 14.31 -10.07
C ALA A 278 16.31 15.07 -11.32
N ASN A 279 16.57 16.39 -11.17
CA ASN A 279 16.96 17.24 -12.28
C ASN A 279 18.40 16.97 -12.79
N CYS A 280 19.30 16.48 -11.94
CA CYS A 280 20.61 15.98 -12.36
C CYS A 280 20.53 14.59 -13.02
N GLY A 281 19.36 13.96 -13.09
CA GLY A 281 19.14 12.68 -13.74
C GLY A 281 19.63 11.46 -12.95
N PHE A 282 19.90 11.59 -11.64
CA PHE A 282 20.32 10.46 -10.80
C PHE A 282 19.20 9.47 -10.53
N LEU A 283 17.93 9.91 -10.59
CA LEU A 283 16.77 9.04 -10.36
C LEU A 283 16.24 8.36 -11.63
N LYS A 284 16.87 8.61 -12.81
CA LYS A 284 16.48 7.93 -14.03
C LYS A 284 16.92 6.48 -14.01
N ASP A 285 16.01 5.57 -14.33
CA ASP A 285 16.31 4.15 -14.50
C ASP A 285 17.06 3.91 -15.82
N GLU A 286 18.32 4.32 -15.84
CA GLU A 286 19.22 4.27 -16.99
C GLU A 286 20.55 3.64 -16.60
N THR A 287 21.13 2.88 -17.53
CA THR A 287 22.47 2.31 -17.39
C THR A 287 23.49 3.24 -18.03
N VAL A 288 24.55 3.57 -17.29
CA VAL A 288 25.72 4.34 -17.76
C VAL A 288 26.99 3.52 -17.66
N MET A 289 27.98 3.81 -18.51
CA MET A 289 29.28 3.15 -18.46
C MET A 289 30.20 3.86 -17.47
N VAL A 290 30.64 3.17 -16.44
CA VAL A 290 31.61 3.68 -15.45
C VAL A 290 32.87 2.84 -15.54
N LYS A 291 33.97 3.42 -16.01
CA LYS A 291 35.26 2.72 -16.21
C LYS A 291 35.12 1.39 -16.97
N GLY A 292 34.28 1.36 -18.00
CA GLY A 292 34.03 0.17 -18.82
C GLY A 292 33.01 -0.84 -18.25
N ALA A 293 32.44 -0.63 -17.06
CA ALA A 293 31.39 -1.48 -16.50
C ALA A 293 30.02 -0.80 -16.61
N PRO A 294 28.94 -1.52 -16.97
CA PRO A 294 27.60 -0.98 -16.98
C PRO A 294 27.07 -0.82 -15.54
N VAL A 295 26.61 0.37 -15.20
CA VAL A 295 26.06 0.70 -13.88
C VAL A 295 24.67 1.33 -14.06
N ASN A 296 23.64 0.71 -13.51
CA ASN A 296 22.33 1.33 -13.44
C ASN A 296 22.30 2.38 -12.32
N LYS A 297 21.85 3.59 -12.62
CA LYS A 297 21.90 4.75 -11.70
C LYS A 297 21.05 4.51 -10.44
N VAL A 298 19.81 4.04 -10.60
CA VAL A 298 18.88 3.81 -9.48
C VAL A 298 19.38 2.68 -8.58
N SER A 299 19.81 1.57 -9.18
CA SER A 299 20.34 0.42 -8.42
C SER A 299 21.64 0.78 -7.69
N PHE A 300 22.51 1.61 -8.28
CA PHE A 300 23.69 2.13 -7.61
C PHE A 300 23.29 3.00 -6.38
N LEU A 301 22.39 3.95 -6.58
CA LEU A 301 21.93 4.84 -5.51
C LEU A 301 21.27 4.06 -4.38
N ALA A 302 20.39 3.11 -4.71
CA ALA A 302 19.75 2.24 -3.74
C ALA A 302 20.76 1.40 -2.95
N SER A 303 21.76 0.84 -3.63
CA SER A 303 22.83 0.08 -2.97
C SER A 303 23.69 0.95 -2.07
N ALA A 304 24.04 2.17 -2.50
CA ALA A 304 24.81 3.12 -1.70
C ALA A 304 24.03 3.50 -0.41
N LEU A 305 22.75 3.84 -0.53
CA LEU A 305 21.91 4.17 0.63
C LEU A 305 21.69 2.95 1.54
N SER A 306 21.56 1.75 0.98
CA SER A 306 21.40 0.51 1.75
C SER A 306 22.63 0.16 2.59
N GLY A 307 23.81 0.61 2.17
CA GLY A 307 25.07 0.43 2.91
C GLY A 307 25.24 1.36 4.11
N GLU A 308 24.36 2.36 4.27
CA GLU A 308 24.49 3.38 5.30
C GLU A 308 23.53 3.13 6.49
N PRO A 309 24.03 2.68 7.65
CA PRO A 309 23.20 2.31 8.81
C PRO A 309 22.29 3.42 9.34
N GLN A 310 22.63 4.70 9.09
CA GLN A 310 21.82 5.86 9.52
C GLN A 310 20.44 5.93 8.86
N PHE A 311 20.24 5.26 7.72
CA PHE A 311 18.97 5.23 7.00
C PHE A 311 18.06 4.07 7.42
N PHE A 312 18.44 3.30 8.43
CA PHE A 312 17.64 2.21 8.99
C PHE A 312 17.33 2.43 10.45
N TYR A 313 16.21 1.87 10.91
CA TYR A 313 15.77 1.99 12.29
C TYR A 313 16.62 1.13 13.21
N ARG A 314 17.00 1.69 14.35
CA ARG A 314 17.63 0.97 15.46
C ARG A 314 16.56 0.61 16.50
N GLY A 315 16.91 -0.26 17.43
CA GLY A 315 16.06 -0.86 18.46
C GLY A 315 14.79 -0.13 18.87
N ASP A 316 14.92 0.97 19.59
CA ASP A 316 13.84 1.78 20.17
C ASP A 316 13.31 2.89 19.24
N GLU A 317 13.97 3.14 18.12
CA GLU A 317 13.52 4.14 17.16
C GLU A 317 12.19 3.74 16.54
N GLN A 318 11.27 4.72 16.41
CA GLN A 318 9.94 4.51 15.89
C GLN A 318 9.78 5.13 14.49
N ASP A 319 9.16 4.35 13.61
CA ASP A 319 8.55 4.87 12.40
C ASP A 319 7.13 5.37 12.71
N VAL A 320 6.64 6.22 11.84
CA VAL A 320 5.27 6.72 11.80
C VAL A 320 4.72 6.45 10.42
N THR A 321 3.53 5.87 10.33
CA THR A 321 2.72 5.92 9.11
C THR A 321 1.57 6.90 9.30
N PHE A 322 1.28 7.63 8.23
CA PHE A 322 0.26 8.66 8.18
C PHE A 322 -0.53 8.49 6.90
N THR A 323 -1.84 8.42 7.01
CA THR A 323 -2.72 8.58 5.86
C THR A 323 -3.86 9.52 6.23
N ARG A 324 -4.18 10.44 5.33
CA ARG A 324 -5.26 11.41 5.50
C ARG A 324 -5.99 11.60 4.19
N VAL A 325 -7.30 11.62 4.28
CA VAL A 325 -8.20 12.04 3.21
C VAL A 325 -8.89 13.32 3.67
N ASP A 326 -8.75 14.38 2.88
CA ASP A 326 -9.28 15.72 3.15
C ASP A 326 -10.25 16.09 2.02
N ILE A 327 -11.51 16.28 2.36
CA ILE A 327 -12.60 16.47 1.40
C ILE A 327 -13.32 17.76 1.69
N ASN A 328 -13.42 18.64 0.69
CA ASN A 328 -14.27 19.83 0.71
C ASN A 328 -15.43 19.64 -0.28
N GLY A 329 -16.61 20.06 0.11
CA GLY A 329 -17.76 19.93 -0.76
C GLY A 329 -19.06 20.38 -0.12
N THR A 330 -20.17 19.82 -0.59
CA THR A 330 -21.50 20.15 -0.11
C THR A 330 -22.17 18.93 0.48
N GLN A 331 -22.75 19.07 1.67
CA GLN A 331 -23.60 18.07 2.33
C GLN A 331 -24.91 18.75 2.76
N LYS A 332 -26.05 18.23 2.28
CA LYS A 332 -27.37 18.79 2.59
C LYS A 332 -27.47 20.30 2.30
N GLY A 333 -26.82 20.76 1.24
CA GLY A 333 -26.80 22.15 0.82
C GLY A 333 -25.75 23.04 1.54
N GLU A 334 -25.05 22.56 2.56
CA GLU A 334 -24.05 23.30 3.32
C GLU A 334 -22.62 22.97 2.88
N LYS A 335 -21.72 23.97 2.92
CA LYS A 335 -20.29 23.75 2.67
C LYS A 335 -19.65 23.10 3.89
N VAL A 336 -19.00 21.97 3.67
CA VAL A 336 -18.41 21.15 4.72
C VAL A 336 -17.02 20.70 4.31
N ARG A 337 -16.11 20.65 5.29
CA ARG A 337 -14.84 19.93 5.18
C ARG A 337 -14.85 18.73 6.11
N GLU A 338 -14.56 17.55 5.60
CA GLU A 338 -14.32 16.33 6.39
C GLU A 338 -12.90 15.83 6.19
N ILE A 339 -12.28 15.43 7.28
CA ILE A 339 -10.94 14.83 7.30
C ILE A 339 -11.04 13.48 7.98
N TYR A 340 -10.59 12.45 7.29
CA TYR A 340 -10.35 11.12 7.84
C TYR A 340 -8.85 10.89 7.94
N GLN A 341 -8.37 10.38 9.07
CA GLN A 341 -6.95 10.25 9.31
C GLN A 341 -6.61 8.99 10.09
N ILE A 342 -5.49 8.38 9.76
CA ILE A 342 -4.83 7.34 10.54
C ILE A 342 -3.39 7.78 10.78
N ILE A 343 -2.96 7.72 12.05
CA ILE A 343 -1.57 7.86 12.46
C ILE A 343 -1.23 6.62 13.27
N ASP A 344 -0.29 5.82 12.79
CA ASP A 344 0.20 4.66 13.52
C ASP A 344 1.71 4.80 13.78
N LYS A 345 2.20 4.17 14.83
CA LYS A 345 3.60 4.18 15.24
C LYS A 345 4.06 2.75 15.51
N LYS A 346 5.37 2.51 15.39
CA LYS A 346 5.98 1.24 15.79
C LYS A 346 5.48 0.84 17.18
N ASP A 347 4.98 -0.37 17.30
CA ASP A 347 4.64 -0.96 18.58
C ASP A 347 5.92 -1.50 19.27
N LEU A 348 6.33 -0.85 20.36
CA LEU A 348 7.52 -1.22 21.08
C LEU A 348 7.39 -2.56 21.82
N ASN A 349 6.18 -3.04 22.09
CA ASN A 349 5.97 -4.32 22.78
C ASN A 349 6.18 -5.50 21.83
N THR A 350 5.66 -5.40 20.59
CA THR A 350 5.80 -6.46 19.59
C THR A 350 7.01 -6.25 18.66
N GLY A 351 7.55 -5.04 18.63
CA GLY A 351 8.64 -4.63 17.75
C GLY A 351 8.23 -4.39 16.29
N PHE A 352 6.95 -4.61 15.92
CA PHE A 352 6.48 -4.34 14.56
C PHE A 352 6.46 -2.85 14.25
N THR A 353 7.09 -2.49 13.13
CA THR A 353 7.05 -1.13 12.61
C THR A 353 5.61 -0.73 12.24
N SER A 354 5.33 0.56 12.28
CA SER A 354 4.05 1.08 11.83
C SER A 354 3.75 0.67 10.39
N MET A 355 4.75 0.70 9.49
CA MET A 355 4.58 0.22 8.11
C MET A 355 4.18 -1.25 8.04
N THR A 356 4.77 -2.10 8.88
CA THR A 356 4.40 -3.53 8.94
C THR A 356 2.97 -3.71 9.45
N ARG A 357 2.56 -2.93 10.44
CA ARG A 357 1.19 -2.96 10.98
C ARG A 357 0.17 -2.49 9.96
N THR A 358 0.39 -1.35 9.33
CA THR A 358 -0.55 -0.75 8.37
C THR A 358 -0.55 -1.39 6.97
N VAL A 359 0.36 -2.31 6.69
CA VAL A 359 0.35 -3.12 5.47
C VAL A 359 0.08 -4.60 5.77
N GLY A 360 0.94 -5.23 6.58
CA GLY A 360 0.85 -6.67 6.86
C GLY A 360 -0.42 -7.05 7.63
N PHE A 361 -0.73 -6.33 8.72
CA PHE A 361 -1.96 -6.60 9.49
C PHE A 361 -3.21 -6.27 8.67
N VAL A 362 -3.16 -5.20 7.85
CA VAL A 362 -4.31 -4.77 7.05
C VAL A 362 -4.67 -5.80 5.98
N VAL A 363 -3.69 -6.32 5.22
CA VAL A 363 -3.99 -7.36 4.24
C VAL A 363 -4.42 -8.67 4.88
N SER A 364 -3.87 -9.01 6.06
CA SER A 364 -4.34 -10.15 6.88
C SER A 364 -5.79 -9.95 7.30
N LEU A 365 -6.14 -8.79 7.84
CA LEU A 365 -7.52 -8.43 8.18
C LEU A 365 -8.46 -8.65 6.99
N GLY A 366 -8.11 -8.13 5.80
CA GLY A 366 -8.89 -8.33 4.60
C GLY A 366 -9.10 -9.80 4.25
N SER A 367 -8.06 -10.63 4.41
CA SER A 367 -8.15 -12.08 4.17
C SER A 367 -9.08 -12.79 5.17
N ILE A 368 -9.08 -12.36 6.43
CA ILE A 368 -9.98 -12.85 7.47
C ILE A 368 -11.42 -12.47 7.13
N MET A 369 -11.67 -11.21 6.73
CA MET A 369 -13.00 -10.74 6.31
C MET A 369 -13.55 -11.51 5.09
N ILE A 370 -12.68 -11.89 4.15
CA ILE A 370 -13.05 -12.76 3.03
C ILE A 370 -13.55 -14.11 3.54
N LEU A 371 -12.79 -14.76 4.42
CA LEU A 371 -13.14 -16.09 4.96
C LEU A 371 -14.39 -16.06 5.86
N ASP A 372 -14.66 -14.95 6.50
CA ASP A 372 -15.86 -14.70 7.31
C ASP A 372 -17.10 -14.38 6.45
N GLY A 373 -16.92 -14.25 5.11
CA GLY A 373 -18.02 -13.93 4.19
C GLY A 373 -18.47 -12.47 4.25
N GLU A 374 -17.64 -11.58 4.79
CA GLU A 374 -17.98 -10.17 5.03
C GLU A 374 -17.79 -9.28 3.80
N LEU A 375 -17.11 -9.78 2.75
CA LEU A 375 -16.82 -9.05 1.51
C LEU A 375 -17.60 -9.56 0.28
N GLY A 376 -18.77 -10.19 0.52
CA GLY A 376 -19.60 -10.69 -0.57
C GLY A 376 -19.18 -12.07 -1.10
N SER A 377 -19.72 -12.45 -2.27
CA SER A 377 -19.67 -13.83 -2.77
C SER A 377 -18.89 -14.00 -4.08
N GLY A 378 -18.06 -13.03 -4.47
CA GLY A 378 -17.20 -13.13 -5.66
C GLY A 378 -17.01 -11.81 -6.39
N GLY A 379 -15.89 -11.72 -7.10
CA GLY A 379 -15.48 -10.53 -7.85
C GLY A 379 -14.19 -9.90 -7.33
N VAL A 380 -13.75 -8.84 -8.00
CA VAL A 380 -12.64 -8.00 -7.58
C VAL A 380 -13.20 -6.85 -6.73
N ILE A 381 -12.71 -6.72 -5.52
CA ILE A 381 -13.15 -5.73 -4.54
C ILE A 381 -12.04 -4.72 -4.33
N SER A 382 -12.37 -3.44 -4.44
CA SER A 382 -11.53 -2.32 -4.02
C SER A 382 -11.77 -2.00 -2.55
N PRO A 383 -10.77 -1.50 -1.80
CA PRO A 383 -10.99 -0.95 -0.47
C PRO A 383 -12.01 0.18 -0.39
N VAL A 384 -12.24 0.88 -1.51
CA VAL A 384 -13.32 1.88 -1.65
C VAL A 384 -14.69 1.30 -1.29
N ASP A 385 -14.93 0.03 -1.64
CA ASP A 385 -16.23 -0.63 -1.48
C ASP A 385 -16.34 -1.51 -0.22
N MET A 386 -15.30 -1.53 0.61
CA MET A 386 -15.32 -2.32 1.84
C MET A 386 -16.31 -1.77 2.87
N PRO A 387 -16.88 -2.62 3.74
CA PRO A 387 -17.80 -2.21 4.81
C PRO A 387 -17.03 -1.39 5.87
N PHE A 388 -17.05 -0.06 5.75
CA PHE A 388 -16.21 0.88 6.50
C PHE A 388 -16.29 0.66 8.01
N VAL A 389 -17.50 0.72 8.61
CA VAL A 389 -17.69 0.62 10.06
C VAL A 389 -17.07 -0.67 10.61
N LYS A 390 -17.37 -1.80 9.98
CA LYS A 390 -16.86 -3.11 10.39
C LYS A 390 -15.32 -3.22 10.21
N THR A 391 -14.79 -2.64 9.15
CA THR A 391 -13.34 -2.62 8.91
C THR A 391 -12.64 -1.78 9.96
N VAL A 392 -13.19 -0.61 10.30
CA VAL A 392 -12.62 0.27 11.34
C VAL A 392 -12.67 -0.36 12.72
N GLU A 393 -13.75 -1.06 13.08
CA GLU A 393 -13.82 -1.82 14.34
C GLU A 393 -12.68 -2.85 14.43
N LYS A 394 -12.48 -3.64 13.37
CA LYS A 394 -11.41 -4.65 13.31
C LYS A 394 -9.99 -4.05 13.24
N LEU A 395 -9.82 -2.87 12.67
CA LEU A 395 -8.56 -2.11 12.75
C LEU A 395 -8.31 -1.66 14.19
N GLY A 396 -9.35 -1.21 14.90
CA GLY A 396 -9.29 -0.82 16.31
C GLY A 396 -8.82 -1.96 17.22
N GLU A 397 -9.27 -3.21 16.99
CA GLU A 397 -8.77 -4.40 17.70
C GLU A 397 -7.24 -4.60 17.56
N ARG A 398 -6.65 -4.09 16.47
CA ARG A 398 -5.23 -4.11 16.16
C ARG A 398 -4.50 -2.86 16.65
N GLY A 399 -5.23 -1.95 17.31
CA GLY A 399 -4.70 -0.67 17.79
C GLY A 399 -4.48 0.36 16.67
N ILE A 400 -5.03 0.13 15.48
CA ILE A 400 -4.99 1.09 14.36
C ILE A 400 -6.28 1.91 14.42
N GLN A 401 -6.16 3.20 14.76
CA GLN A 401 -7.29 4.07 15.00
C GLN A 401 -7.56 5.00 13.82
N VAL A 402 -8.82 5.10 13.42
CA VAL A 402 -9.30 6.10 12.46
C VAL A 402 -9.87 7.28 13.23
N THR A 403 -9.37 8.48 12.94
CA THR A 403 -9.97 9.73 13.43
C THR A 403 -10.76 10.39 12.32
N HIS A 404 -11.88 11.01 12.68
CA HIS A 404 -12.75 11.74 11.77
C HIS A 404 -13.04 13.13 12.35
N MET A 405 -12.80 14.17 11.56
CA MET A 405 -13.04 15.56 11.90
C MET A 405 -13.97 16.18 10.86
N LYS A 406 -14.96 16.92 11.32
CA LYS A 406 -15.92 17.61 10.47
C LYS A 406 -16.03 19.08 10.89
N ASN A 407 -15.77 19.99 9.96
CA ASN A 407 -15.87 21.41 10.18
C ASN A 407 -16.79 22.03 9.11
N GLY A 408 -17.71 22.88 9.55
CA GLY A 408 -18.41 23.77 8.62
C GLY A 408 -17.40 24.77 8.03
N ILE A 409 -17.49 25.03 6.74
CA ILE A 409 -16.70 26.07 6.06
C ILE A 409 -17.64 27.27 5.93
N ALA A 410 -17.29 28.41 6.59
CA ALA A 410 -18.05 29.64 6.50
C ALA A 410 -17.95 30.27 5.10
#